data_689fa60eba72033a026726d1a8d9267c
#
_entry.id   689fa60eba72033a026726d1a8d9267c
#
_cell.length_a   1.000
_cell.length_b   1.000
_cell.length_c   1.000
_cell.angle_alpha   90.00
_cell.angle_beta   90.00
_cell.angle_gamma   90.00
#
_symmetry.space_group_name_H-M   'P 1'
#
loop_
_entity.id
_entity.type
_entity.pdbx_description
1 polymer ?
#
loop_
_entity_poly.entity_id
_entity_poly.type
_entity_poly.pdbx_seq_one_letter_code
_entity_poly.pdbx_strand_id
1 'polypeptide(L)'
;MSGPSIRLAHKVMAIGLFGLLGLVGFGAIYEIGSLSQDASREIANRARAIADIDKQLSIEMLEARRDEKNFQQRRNESYAKAHAELIGPINRDFEEIERLVAAGGMGALSDRMKQAHDGFKRYASDFGALVAAETRLGLNETLGLSGSLRAAVHDIEAKLKEIDDPRSTSWMLMMRRHEKDFMLRRDPKYIAEMKKAAVEFSKAIEVVAVPTAVMNDITAKLQKYQSEFAAWADTARQSAALDASMMKTFRELEPGMVEVRNTVEGLYKQANLGKPRPAMPCAYG
;
A
#
# COMPACT_ATOMS: atom_id res chain seq x y z
N MET A 1 32.78 -84.18 22.69
CA MET A 1 32.10 -83.54 21.55
C MET A 1 32.96 -82.37 21.06
N SER A 2 33.76 -82.65 20.05
CA SER A 2 34.63 -81.60 19.45
C SER A 2 33.83 -80.79 18.44
N GLY A 3 33.62 -79.53 18.73
CA GLY A 3 32.96 -78.61 17.82
C GLY A 3 33.74 -78.40 16.52
N PRO A 4 33.08 -78.05 15.41
CA PRO A 4 33.79 -77.95 14.13
C PRO A 4 34.83 -76.81 14.20
N SER A 5 36.12 -77.18 13.99
CA SER A 5 37.19 -76.21 13.92
C SER A 5 37.10 -75.40 12.59
N ILE A 6 36.58 -74.18 12.65
CA ILE A 6 36.60 -73.30 11.52
C ILE A 6 38.05 -73.02 11.13
N ARG A 7 38.45 -73.34 9.88
CA ARG A 7 39.80 -73.13 9.34
C ARG A 7 40.17 -71.62 9.46
N LEU A 8 41.46 -71.39 9.82
CA LEU A 8 41.98 -69.99 10.01
C LEU A 8 41.64 -69.08 8.86
N ALA A 9 41.68 -69.59 7.61
CA ALA A 9 41.30 -68.83 6.41
C ALA A 9 39.85 -68.28 6.46
N HIS A 10 38.88 -69.06 6.99
CA HIS A 10 37.46 -68.56 7.12
C HIS A 10 37.29 -67.49 8.19
N LYS A 11 38.10 -67.53 9.26
CA LYS A 11 38.12 -66.52 10.31
C LYS A 11 38.70 -65.22 9.77
N VAL A 12 39.80 -65.27 9.02
CA VAL A 12 40.34 -64.03 8.36
C VAL A 12 39.43 -63.48 7.33
N MET A 13 38.75 -64.31 6.53
CA MET A 13 37.82 -63.89 5.52
C MET A 13 36.54 -63.23 6.17
N ALA A 14 36.07 -63.79 7.29
CA ALA A 14 34.96 -63.20 8.03
C ALA A 14 35.30 -61.81 8.62
N ILE A 15 36.51 -61.65 9.18
CA ILE A 15 37.01 -60.36 9.69
C ILE A 15 37.12 -59.36 8.56
N GLY A 16 37.63 -59.74 7.39
CA GLY A 16 37.66 -58.86 6.20
C GLY A 16 36.29 -58.45 5.68
N LEU A 17 35.33 -59.38 5.69
CA LEU A 17 33.94 -59.11 5.28
C LEU A 17 33.24 -58.15 6.27
N PHE A 18 33.39 -58.33 7.58
CA PHE A 18 32.88 -57.43 8.60
C PHE A 18 33.51 -56.05 8.52
N GLY A 19 34.81 -55.94 8.21
CA GLY A 19 35.49 -54.67 7.99
C GLY A 19 34.96 -53.94 6.76
N LEU A 20 34.71 -54.67 5.66
CA LEU A 20 34.14 -54.10 4.44
C LEU A 20 32.69 -53.63 4.64
N LEU A 21 31.85 -54.41 5.33
CA LEU A 21 30.47 -54.05 5.69
C LEU A 21 30.44 -52.84 6.63
N GLY A 22 31.39 -52.75 7.56
CA GLY A 22 31.55 -51.57 8.44
C GLY A 22 31.89 -50.31 7.67
N LEU A 23 32.83 -50.39 6.70
CA LEU A 23 33.19 -49.27 5.83
C LEU A 23 32.02 -48.81 4.94
N VAL A 24 31.28 -49.74 4.34
CA VAL A 24 30.10 -49.43 3.52
C VAL A 24 28.99 -48.81 4.39
N GLY A 25 28.76 -49.37 5.59
CA GLY A 25 27.78 -48.82 6.55
C GLY A 25 28.16 -47.41 7.02
N PHE A 26 29.43 -47.16 7.30
CA PHE A 26 29.93 -45.84 7.67
C PHE A 26 29.80 -44.84 6.53
N GLY A 27 30.13 -45.25 5.29
CA GLY A 27 29.96 -44.44 4.10
C GLY A 27 28.51 -44.07 3.85
N ALA A 28 27.60 -45.01 4.01
CA ALA A 28 26.15 -44.76 3.85
C ALA A 28 25.60 -43.78 4.93
N ILE A 29 26.04 -43.95 6.19
CA ILE A 29 25.66 -43.02 7.28
C ILE A 29 26.25 -41.63 7.02
N TYR A 30 27.46 -41.53 6.53
CA TYR A 30 28.12 -40.27 6.19
C TYR A 30 27.37 -39.55 5.04
N GLU A 31 27.05 -40.29 3.98
CA GLU A 31 26.28 -39.76 2.82
C GLU A 31 24.86 -39.27 3.26
N ILE A 32 24.13 -40.06 4.02
CA ILE A 32 22.81 -39.64 4.53
C ILE A 32 22.92 -38.41 5.46
N GLY A 33 23.96 -38.38 6.30
CA GLY A 33 24.25 -37.23 7.16
C GLY A 33 24.59 -35.96 6.37
N SER A 34 25.39 -36.09 5.33
CA SER A 34 25.80 -35.00 4.44
C SER A 34 24.59 -34.41 3.67
N LEU A 35 23.76 -35.26 3.05
CA LEU A 35 22.56 -34.87 2.35
C LEU A 35 21.54 -34.14 3.27
N SER A 36 21.41 -34.63 4.51
CA SER A 36 20.54 -33.97 5.52
C SER A 36 21.09 -32.61 5.95
N GLN A 37 22.41 -32.47 6.07
CA GLN A 37 23.06 -31.19 6.40
C GLN A 37 22.94 -30.18 5.27
N ASP A 38 23.09 -30.59 4.02
CA ASP A 38 23.00 -29.71 2.86
C ASP A 38 21.56 -29.22 2.66
N ALA A 39 20.58 -30.11 2.82
CA ALA A 39 19.14 -29.69 2.82
C ALA A 39 18.82 -28.67 3.93
N SER A 40 19.33 -28.90 5.15
CA SER A 40 19.14 -27.97 6.27
C SER A 40 19.81 -26.61 6.02
N ARG A 41 21.01 -26.62 5.42
CA ARG A 41 21.71 -25.39 5.03
C ARG A 41 20.96 -24.62 3.97
N GLU A 42 20.41 -25.29 2.97
CA GLU A 42 19.63 -24.66 1.92
C GLU A 42 18.36 -23.99 2.49
N ILE A 43 17.60 -24.68 3.35
CA ILE A 43 16.44 -24.11 4.05
C ILE A 43 16.85 -22.88 4.86
N ALA A 44 17.94 -22.96 5.64
CA ALA A 44 18.41 -21.82 6.44
C ALA A 44 18.83 -20.63 5.57
N ASN A 45 19.53 -20.87 4.46
CA ASN A 45 19.97 -19.82 3.56
C ASN A 45 18.77 -19.14 2.88
N ARG A 46 17.78 -19.92 2.43
CA ARG A 46 16.54 -19.41 1.84
C ARG A 46 15.74 -18.60 2.84
N ALA A 47 15.55 -19.12 4.05
CA ALA A 47 14.85 -18.40 5.12
C ALA A 47 15.54 -17.06 5.45
N ARG A 48 16.88 -17.06 5.47
CA ARG A 48 17.64 -15.82 5.69
C ARG A 48 17.44 -14.82 4.56
N ALA A 49 17.50 -15.27 3.30
CA ALA A 49 17.29 -14.41 2.14
C ALA A 49 15.89 -13.78 2.18
N ILE A 50 14.85 -14.57 2.48
CA ILE A 50 13.48 -14.04 2.63
C ILE A 50 13.42 -13.01 3.78
N ALA A 51 14.04 -13.27 4.92
CA ALA A 51 14.03 -12.35 6.06
C ALA A 51 14.73 -11.02 5.74
N ASP A 52 15.84 -11.06 5.00
CA ASP A 52 16.57 -9.85 4.60
C ASP A 52 15.73 -9.01 3.61
N ILE A 53 15.05 -9.65 2.64
CA ILE A 53 14.16 -8.97 1.69
C ILE A 53 12.91 -8.45 2.41
N ASP A 54 12.28 -9.22 3.31
CA ASP A 54 11.10 -8.77 4.09
C ASP A 54 11.40 -7.52 4.92
N LYS A 55 12.62 -7.46 5.48
CA LYS A 55 13.07 -6.28 6.20
C LYS A 55 13.15 -5.05 5.28
N GLN A 56 13.75 -5.20 4.11
CA GLN A 56 13.87 -4.13 3.12
C GLN A 56 12.48 -3.69 2.63
N LEU A 57 11.65 -4.64 2.23
CA LEU A 57 10.26 -4.44 1.83
C LEU A 57 9.46 -3.66 2.89
N SER A 58 9.63 -4.02 4.18
CA SER A 58 8.97 -3.33 5.28
C SER A 58 9.39 -1.86 5.39
N ILE A 59 10.67 -1.56 5.19
CA ILE A 59 11.18 -0.18 5.19
C ILE A 59 10.59 0.60 4.03
N GLU A 60 10.63 0.07 2.81
CA GLU A 60 10.11 0.72 1.61
C GLU A 60 8.59 0.96 1.68
N MET A 61 7.83 0.01 2.22
CA MET A 61 6.39 0.18 2.46
C MET A 61 6.10 1.30 3.47
N LEU A 62 6.89 1.42 4.53
CA LEU A 62 6.77 2.52 5.49
C LEU A 62 7.14 3.87 4.88
N GLU A 63 8.15 3.90 4.01
CA GLU A 63 8.52 5.11 3.25
C GLU A 63 7.41 5.51 2.28
N ALA A 64 6.84 4.58 1.53
CA ALA A 64 5.69 4.83 0.67
C ALA A 64 4.50 5.38 1.48
N ARG A 65 4.24 4.81 2.66
CA ARG A 65 3.18 5.30 3.55
C ARG A 65 3.47 6.70 4.10
N ARG A 66 4.71 7.00 4.44
CA ARG A 66 5.14 8.34 4.85
C ARG A 66 4.91 9.37 3.73
N ASP A 67 5.29 9.02 2.51
CA ASP A 67 5.14 9.93 1.37
C ASP A 67 3.67 10.13 0.99
N GLU A 68 2.84 9.10 1.08
CA GLU A 68 1.37 9.23 1.00
C GLU A 68 0.85 10.26 2.01
N LYS A 69 1.20 10.13 3.28
CA LYS A 69 0.74 11.06 4.32
C LYS A 69 1.28 12.49 4.14
N ASN A 70 2.53 12.62 3.71
CA ASN A 70 3.11 13.91 3.37
C ASN A 70 2.39 14.56 2.20
N PHE A 71 2.05 13.80 1.14
CA PHE A 71 1.26 14.31 0.02
C PHE A 71 -0.12 14.81 0.50
N GLN A 72 -0.84 14.00 1.26
CA GLN A 72 -2.16 14.35 1.77
C GLN A 72 -2.15 15.64 2.61
N GLN A 73 -1.11 15.82 3.44
CA GLN A 73 -1.00 16.99 4.33
C GLN A 73 -0.49 18.24 3.63
N ARG A 74 0.51 18.09 2.77
CA ARG A 74 1.25 19.21 2.17
C ARG A 74 0.83 19.55 0.75
N ARG A 75 0.07 18.66 0.10
CA ARG A 75 -0.40 18.79 -1.27
C ARG A 75 0.72 19.16 -2.25
N ASN A 76 1.86 18.51 -2.10
CA ASN A 76 3.05 18.73 -2.91
C ASN A 76 3.36 17.49 -3.74
N GLU A 77 3.43 17.66 -5.07
CA GLU A 77 3.67 16.59 -6.04
C GLU A 77 4.99 15.83 -5.84
N SER A 78 5.98 16.44 -5.19
CA SER A 78 7.26 15.78 -4.92
C SER A 78 7.10 14.50 -4.11
N TYR A 79 6.15 14.47 -3.17
CA TYR A 79 5.84 13.27 -2.39
C TYR A 79 5.13 12.19 -3.21
N ALA A 80 4.26 12.60 -4.14
CA ALA A 80 3.63 11.65 -5.06
C ALA A 80 4.66 11.00 -5.99
N LYS A 81 5.66 11.75 -6.46
CA LYS A 81 6.78 11.23 -7.25
C LYS A 81 7.66 10.29 -6.44
N ALA A 82 8.06 10.69 -5.22
CA ALA A 82 8.85 9.85 -4.33
C ALA A 82 8.14 8.51 -4.03
N HIS A 83 6.83 8.55 -3.74
CA HIS A 83 6.03 7.35 -3.58
C HIS A 83 6.05 6.46 -4.84
N ALA A 84 5.88 7.05 -6.03
CA ALA A 84 5.87 6.29 -7.29
C ALA A 84 7.22 5.60 -7.58
N GLU A 85 8.34 6.19 -7.17
CA GLU A 85 9.68 5.60 -7.31
C GLU A 85 9.86 4.34 -6.45
N LEU A 86 9.14 4.22 -5.33
CA LEU A 86 9.18 3.04 -4.46
C LEU A 86 8.37 1.85 -5.00
N ILE A 87 7.38 2.07 -5.88
CA ILE A 87 6.49 1.00 -6.35
C ILE A 87 7.23 -0.11 -7.09
N GLY A 88 8.21 0.24 -7.92
CA GLY A 88 9.02 -0.73 -8.66
C GLY A 88 9.88 -1.61 -7.75
N PRO A 89 10.70 -1.04 -6.85
CA PRO A 89 11.44 -1.79 -5.84
C PRO A 89 10.53 -2.72 -5.02
N ILE A 90 9.47 -2.22 -4.42
CA ILE A 90 8.53 -3.00 -3.60
C ILE A 90 7.94 -4.19 -4.36
N ASN A 91 7.52 -4.00 -5.62
CA ASN A 91 7.02 -5.11 -6.43
C ASN A 91 8.09 -6.18 -6.68
N ARG A 92 9.34 -5.79 -6.96
CA ARG A 92 10.44 -6.75 -7.12
C ARG A 92 10.70 -7.55 -5.85
N ASP A 93 10.65 -6.91 -4.70
CA ASP A 93 10.85 -7.57 -3.40
C ASP A 93 9.72 -8.58 -3.12
N PHE A 94 8.47 -8.24 -3.41
CA PHE A 94 7.35 -9.18 -3.36
C PHE A 94 7.56 -10.38 -4.29
N GLU A 95 7.91 -10.14 -5.55
CA GLU A 95 8.15 -11.19 -6.56
C GLU A 95 9.29 -12.12 -6.15
N GLU A 96 10.36 -11.58 -5.59
CA GLU A 96 11.50 -12.39 -5.13
C GLU A 96 11.15 -13.24 -3.89
N ILE A 97 10.39 -12.69 -2.93
CA ILE A 97 9.90 -13.48 -1.79
C ILE A 97 8.95 -14.59 -2.30
N GLU A 98 8.01 -14.28 -3.20
CA GLU A 98 7.11 -15.27 -3.80
C GLU A 98 7.89 -16.41 -4.46
N ARG A 99 8.93 -16.09 -5.23
CA ARG A 99 9.82 -17.06 -5.89
C ARG A 99 10.53 -17.95 -4.87
N LEU A 100 11.09 -17.37 -3.82
CA LEU A 100 11.82 -18.10 -2.78
C LEU A 100 10.90 -19.01 -1.95
N VAL A 101 9.69 -18.54 -1.64
CA VAL A 101 8.65 -19.28 -0.93
C VAL A 101 8.16 -20.46 -1.76
N ALA A 102 7.88 -20.25 -3.05
CA ALA A 102 7.46 -21.29 -3.97
C ALA A 102 8.54 -22.39 -4.14
N ALA A 103 9.82 -21.99 -4.31
CA ALA A 103 10.93 -22.90 -4.40
C ALA A 103 11.13 -23.72 -3.11
N GLY A 104 10.65 -23.23 -1.96
CA GLY A 104 10.66 -23.94 -0.68
C GLY A 104 9.50 -24.91 -0.47
N GLY A 105 8.53 -24.99 -1.39
CA GLY A 105 7.35 -25.83 -1.24
C GLY A 105 6.37 -25.35 -0.15
N MET A 106 6.43 -24.07 0.23
CA MET A 106 5.63 -23.48 1.30
C MET A 106 4.28 -22.92 0.77
N GLY A 107 3.39 -23.81 0.29
CA GLY A 107 2.17 -23.43 -0.43
C GLY A 107 1.28 -22.43 0.31
N ALA A 108 0.96 -22.66 1.57
CA ALA A 108 0.13 -21.73 2.36
C ALA A 108 0.77 -20.33 2.47
N LEU A 109 2.09 -20.25 2.61
CA LEU A 109 2.82 -18.99 2.67
C LEU A 109 2.85 -18.30 1.31
N SER A 110 2.94 -19.07 0.19
CA SER A 110 2.86 -18.54 -1.17
C SER A 110 1.53 -17.82 -1.42
N ASP A 111 0.41 -18.40 -1.00
CA ASP A 111 -0.90 -17.79 -1.17
C ASP A 111 -1.03 -16.49 -0.36
N ARG A 112 -0.49 -16.47 0.85
CA ARG A 112 -0.44 -15.26 1.69
C ARG A 112 0.39 -14.15 1.05
N MET A 113 1.57 -14.48 0.50
CA MET A 113 2.40 -13.50 -0.19
C MET A 113 1.71 -12.92 -1.41
N LYS A 114 1.07 -13.74 -2.24
CA LYS A 114 0.28 -13.26 -3.39
C LYS A 114 -0.85 -12.34 -2.96
N GLN A 115 -1.58 -12.68 -1.90
CA GLN A 115 -2.64 -11.82 -1.37
C GLN A 115 -2.09 -10.47 -0.89
N ALA A 116 -0.93 -10.47 -0.21
CA ALA A 116 -0.26 -9.25 0.23
C ALA A 116 0.21 -8.42 -0.97
N HIS A 117 0.85 -9.03 -1.96
CA HIS A 117 1.29 -8.36 -3.17
C HIS A 117 0.13 -7.74 -3.96
N ASP A 118 -0.97 -8.48 -4.16
CA ASP A 118 -2.16 -7.96 -4.82
C ASP A 118 -2.81 -6.82 -4.03
N GLY A 119 -2.78 -6.91 -2.71
CA GLY A 119 -3.20 -5.83 -1.82
C GLY A 119 -2.33 -4.58 -2.00
N PHE A 120 -1.00 -4.73 -2.05
CA PHE A 120 -0.09 -3.62 -2.30
C PHE A 120 -0.34 -2.96 -3.67
N LYS A 121 -0.54 -3.77 -4.73
CA LYS A 121 -0.88 -3.23 -6.06
C LYS A 121 -2.16 -2.40 -6.04
N ARG A 122 -3.20 -2.85 -5.33
CA ARG A 122 -4.44 -2.07 -5.14
C ARG A 122 -4.17 -0.77 -4.39
N TYR A 123 -3.42 -0.83 -3.28
CA TYR A 123 -3.01 0.35 -2.52
C TYR A 123 -2.28 1.37 -3.39
N ALA A 124 -1.31 0.94 -4.18
CA ALA A 124 -0.55 1.81 -5.08
C ALA A 124 -1.43 2.43 -6.19
N SER A 125 -2.34 1.65 -6.76
CA SER A 125 -3.34 2.12 -7.73
C SER A 125 -4.28 3.17 -7.13
N ASP A 126 -4.81 2.91 -5.94
CA ASP A 126 -5.71 3.82 -5.23
C ASP A 126 -4.99 5.13 -4.88
N PHE A 127 -3.71 5.08 -4.49
CA PHE A 127 -2.92 6.28 -4.25
C PHE A 127 -2.71 7.10 -5.52
N GLY A 128 -2.39 6.46 -6.65
CA GLY A 128 -2.29 7.15 -7.95
C GLY A 128 -3.61 7.85 -8.33
N ALA A 129 -4.74 7.18 -8.12
CA ALA A 129 -6.07 7.76 -8.35
C ALA A 129 -6.38 8.92 -7.38
N LEU A 130 -5.96 8.80 -6.11
CA LEU A 130 -6.09 9.87 -5.11
C LEU A 130 -5.27 11.11 -5.50
N VAL A 131 -4.03 10.93 -5.94
CA VAL A 131 -3.18 12.02 -6.45
C VAL A 131 -3.85 12.73 -7.61
N ALA A 132 -4.39 11.98 -8.58
CA ALA A 132 -5.11 12.54 -9.71
C ALA A 132 -6.36 13.32 -9.29
N ALA A 133 -7.14 12.79 -8.33
CA ALA A 133 -8.32 13.48 -7.78
C ALA A 133 -7.94 14.77 -7.04
N GLU A 134 -6.89 14.76 -6.20
CA GLU A 134 -6.41 15.93 -5.48
C GLU A 134 -5.82 17.00 -6.42
N THR A 135 -5.11 16.59 -7.47
CA THR A 135 -4.62 17.49 -8.52
C THR A 135 -5.78 18.14 -9.27
N ARG A 136 -6.82 17.36 -9.60
CA ARG A 136 -8.04 17.88 -10.22
C ARG A 136 -8.79 18.86 -9.30
N LEU A 137 -8.89 18.59 -8.01
CA LEU A 137 -9.45 19.52 -7.02
C LEU A 137 -8.66 20.83 -6.97
N GLY A 138 -7.37 20.75 -7.16
CA GLY A 138 -6.41 21.83 -7.03
C GLY A 138 -5.56 21.67 -5.78
N LEU A 139 -4.26 21.56 -5.96
CA LEU A 139 -3.31 21.43 -4.86
C LEU A 139 -3.21 22.70 -4.00
N ASN A 140 -3.74 23.82 -4.52
CA ASN A 140 -3.98 25.07 -3.80
C ASN A 140 -5.28 25.74 -4.29
N GLU A 141 -5.63 26.87 -3.71
CA GLU A 141 -6.89 27.59 -3.97
C GLU A 141 -6.97 28.27 -5.34
N THR A 142 -5.87 28.32 -6.11
CA THR A 142 -5.81 28.95 -7.44
C THR A 142 -5.78 27.94 -8.59
N LEU A 143 -5.59 26.65 -8.28
CA LEU A 143 -5.46 25.59 -9.26
C LEU A 143 -6.69 24.70 -9.33
N GLY A 144 -6.82 23.97 -10.45
CA GLY A 144 -7.86 22.96 -10.64
C GLY A 144 -9.28 23.49 -10.44
N LEU A 145 -10.18 22.62 -9.96
CA LEU A 145 -11.57 22.98 -9.68
C LEU A 145 -11.70 24.04 -8.58
N SER A 146 -10.76 24.11 -7.63
CA SER A 146 -10.75 25.15 -6.60
C SER A 146 -10.55 26.55 -7.21
N GLY A 147 -9.59 26.65 -8.14
CA GLY A 147 -9.36 27.90 -8.88
C GLY A 147 -10.54 28.31 -9.76
N SER A 148 -11.10 27.36 -10.52
CA SER A 148 -12.29 27.55 -11.35
C SER A 148 -13.50 28.03 -10.55
N LEU A 149 -13.77 27.37 -9.43
CA LEU A 149 -14.86 27.71 -8.53
C LEU A 149 -14.69 29.11 -7.92
N ARG A 150 -13.47 29.45 -7.51
CA ARG A 150 -13.14 30.78 -7.01
C ARG A 150 -13.37 31.87 -8.07
N ALA A 151 -12.93 31.63 -9.30
CA ALA A 151 -13.14 32.57 -10.41
C ALA A 151 -14.64 32.78 -10.69
N ALA A 152 -15.43 31.70 -10.77
CA ALA A 152 -16.88 31.77 -10.97
C ALA A 152 -17.59 32.60 -9.90
N VAL A 153 -17.16 32.47 -8.64
CA VAL A 153 -17.66 33.29 -7.54
C VAL A 153 -17.34 34.77 -7.73
N HIS A 154 -16.09 35.11 -7.99
CA HIS A 154 -15.65 36.50 -8.18
C HIS A 154 -16.36 37.15 -9.36
N ASP A 155 -16.66 36.40 -10.42
CA ASP A 155 -17.45 36.90 -11.57
C ASP A 155 -18.87 37.31 -11.16
N ILE A 156 -19.54 36.57 -10.27
CA ILE A 156 -20.86 36.93 -9.73
C ILE A 156 -20.74 38.11 -8.78
N GLU A 157 -19.80 38.09 -7.85
CA GLU A 157 -19.57 39.15 -6.87
C GLU A 157 -19.32 40.52 -7.56
N ALA A 158 -18.54 40.53 -8.65
CA ALA A 158 -18.29 41.72 -9.42
C ALA A 158 -19.60 42.31 -10.02
N LYS A 159 -20.48 41.44 -10.56
CA LYS A 159 -21.77 41.88 -11.12
C LYS A 159 -22.73 42.37 -10.05
N LEU A 160 -22.75 41.71 -8.88
CA LEU A 160 -23.60 42.16 -7.77
C LEU A 160 -23.23 43.56 -7.23
N LYS A 161 -21.92 43.92 -7.27
CA LYS A 161 -21.46 45.27 -6.94
C LYS A 161 -21.97 46.32 -7.90
N GLU A 162 -22.14 46.00 -9.18
CA GLU A 162 -22.73 46.92 -10.17
C GLU A 162 -24.21 47.11 -9.97
N ILE A 163 -24.90 46.09 -9.46
CA ILE A 163 -26.35 46.07 -9.24
C ILE A 163 -26.73 46.71 -7.90
N ASP A 164 -25.89 46.59 -6.89
CA ASP A 164 -26.03 47.09 -5.51
C ASP A 164 -27.36 46.64 -4.85
N ASP A 165 -27.73 45.34 -5.05
CA ASP A 165 -28.87 44.73 -4.38
C ASP A 165 -28.46 43.93 -3.15
N PRO A 166 -28.79 44.39 -1.92
CA PRO A 166 -28.40 43.72 -0.69
C PRO A 166 -29.00 42.31 -0.53
N ARG A 167 -30.17 42.05 -1.08
CA ARG A 167 -30.87 40.76 -0.97
C ARG A 167 -30.15 39.68 -1.79
N SER A 168 -29.83 39.99 -3.04
CA SER A 168 -29.06 39.08 -3.91
C SER A 168 -27.66 38.85 -3.36
N THR A 169 -27.00 39.89 -2.85
CA THR A 169 -25.71 39.78 -2.17
C THR A 169 -25.77 38.85 -0.96
N SER A 170 -26.81 38.94 -0.14
CA SER A 170 -27.01 38.08 1.03
C SER A 170 -27.13 36.61 0.62
N TRP A 171 -27.91 36.27 -0.41
CA TRP A 171 -28.04 34.90 -0.88
C TRP A 171 -26.76 34.37 -1.52
N MET A 172 -25.99 35.21 -2.21
CA MET A 172 -24.67 34.85 -2.71
C MET A 172 -23.73 34.47 -1.55
N LEU A 173 -23.71 35.25 -0.47
CA LEU A 173 -22.92 34.94 0.73
C LEU A 173 -23.39 33.65 1.42
N MET A 174 -24.68 33.34 1.39
CA MET A 174 -25.20 32.06 1.90
C MET A 174 -24.74 30.89 1.05
N MET A 175 -24.73 30.98 -0.28
CA MET A 175 -24.16 29.96 -1.15
C MET A 175 -22.65 29.73 -0.83
N ARG A 176 -21.89 30.82 -0.67
CA ARG A 176 -20.48 30.78 -0.27
C ARG A 176 -20.29 30.08 1.08
N ARG A 177 -21.13 30.39 2.05
CA ARG A 177 -21.08 29.75 3.37
C ARG A 177 -21.26 28.23 3.24
N HIS A 178 -22.30 27.78 2.50
CA HIS A 178 -22.55 26.35 2.33
C HIS A 178 -21.46 25.65 1.52
N GLU A 179 -20.87 26.33 0.51
CA GLU A 179 -19.67 25.86 -0.18
C GLU A 179 -18.54 25.60 0.81
N LYS A 180 -18.18 26.59 1.66
CA LYS A 180 -17.08 26.46 2.64
C LYS A 180 -17.40 25.44 3.72
N ASP A 181 -18.63 25.36 4.20
CA ASP A 181 -19.07 24.34 5.15
C ASP A 181 -18.93 22.93 4.56
N PHE A 182 -19.28 22.74 3.26
CA PHE A 182 -19.04 21.47 2.59
C PHE A 182 -17.57 21.16 2.42
N MET A 183 -16.75 22.12 1.99
CA MET A 183 -15.31 21.95 1.85
C MET A 183 -14.65 21.51 3.15
N LEU A 184 -15.10 22.06 4.28
CA LEU A 184 -14.54 21.76 5.60
C LEU A 184 -15.06 20.44 6.18
N ARG A 185 -16.37 20.17 6.07
CA ARG A 185 -17.06 19.10 6.83
C ARG A 185 -17.37 17.86 6.00
N ARG A 186 -17.37 17.99 4.67
CA ARG A 186 -17.74 16.93 3.70
C ARG A 186 -19.16 16.36 3.88
N ASP A 187 -20.02 17.04 4.63
CA ASP A 187 -21.40 16.62 4.88
C ASP A 187 -22.29 16.96 3.68
N PRO A 188 -22.93 15.95 3.04
CA PRO A 188 -23.79 16.16 1.85
C PRO A 188 -24.94 17.14 2.04
N LYS A 189 -25.39 17.40 3.28
CA LYS A 189 -26.43 18.39 3.55
C LYS A 189 -26.09 19.77 3.00
N TYR A 190 -24.81 20.17 3.03
CA TYR A 190 -24.41 21.49 2.53
C TYR A 190 -24.51 21.61 1.01
N ILE A 191 -24.46 20.51 0.27
CA ILE A 191 -24.76 20.51 -1.17
C ILE A 191 -26.22 20.84 -1.39
N ALA A 192 -27.13 20.27 -0.59
CA ALA A 192 -28.55 20.56 -0.67
C ALA A 192 -28.89 22.03 -0.25
N GLU A 193 -28.25 22.50 0.83
CA GLU A 193 -28.43 23.88 1.30
C GLU A 193 -27.89 24.91 0.28
N MET A 194 -26.75 24.62 -0.36
CA MET A 194 -26.19 25.43 -1.44
C MET A 194 -27.18 25.54 -2.62
N LYS A 195 -27.79 24.41 -3.03
CA LYS A 195 -28.83 24.41 -4.09
C LYS A 195 -30.05 25.23 -3.71
N LYS A 196 -30.54 25.16 -2.46
CA LYS A 196 -31.64 25.98 -1.97
C LYS A 196 -31.27 27.46 -2.01
N ALA A 197 -30.09 27.83 -1.52
CA ALA A 197 -29.61 29.21 -1.54
C ALA A 197 -29.50 29.75 -2.98
N ALA A 198 -29.10 28.92 -3.95
CA ALA A 198 -29.03 29.29 -5.36
C ALA A 198 -30.44 29.57 -5.96
N VAL A 199 -31.45 28.78 -5.55
CA VAL A 199 -32.87 29.07 -5.96
C VAL A 199 -33.35 30.41 -5.39
N GLU A 200 -33.06 30.67 -4.14
CA GLU A 200 -33.46 31.95 -3.50
C GLU A 200 -32.66 33.13 -4.09
N PHE A 201 -31.40 32.93 -4.45
CA PHE A 201 -30.63 33.92 -5.20
C PHE A 201 -31.27 34.23 -6.55
N SER A 202 -31.66 33.21 -7.33
CA SER A 202 -32.35 33.40 -8.62
C SER A 202 -33.63 34.21 -8.46
N LYS A 203 -34.47 33.89 -7.46
CA LYS A 203 -35.69 34.66 -7.16
C LYS A 203 -35.39 36.10 -6.73
N ALA A 204 -34.32 36.32 -5.98
CA ALA A 204 -33.91 37.64 -5.57
C ALA A 204 -33.51 38.52 -6.77
N ILE A 205 -32.75 37.98 -7.70
CA ILE A 205 -32.29 38.66 -8.91
C ILE A 205 -33.43 38.94 -9.89
N GLU A 206 -34.43 38.07 -10.02
CA GLU A 206 -35.58 38.24 -10.93
C GLU A 206 -36.41 39.48 -10.64
N VAL A 207 -36.44 39.95 -9.39
CA VAL A 207 -37.20 41.14 -9.00
C VAL A 207 -36.38 42.44 -9.08
N VAL A 208 -35.11 42.36 -9.41
CA VAL A 208 -34.23 43.53 -9.57
C VAL A 208 -34.42 44.14 -10.94
N ALA A 209 -34.63 45.46 -11.02
CA ALA A 209 -34.83 46.19 -12.27
C ALA A 209 -33.48 46.39 -12.99
N VAL A 210 -32.98 45.33 -13.68
CA VAL A 210 -31.76 45.34 -14.49
C VAL A 210 -32.08 45.01 -15.95
N PRO A 211 -31.24 45.45 -16.92
CA PRO A 211 -31.38 45.04 -18.31
C PRO A 211 -31.35 43.50 -18.47
N THR A 212 -32.11 42.97 -19.41
CA THR A 212 -32.19 41.52 -19.70
C THR A 212 -30.82 40.89 -19.96
N ALA A 213 -29.92 41.65 -20.62
CA ALA A 213 -28.54 41.19 -20.85
C ALA A 213 -27.77 40.95 -19.55
N VAL A 214 -27.94 41.81 -18.55
CA VAL A 214 -27.32 41.67 -17.22
C VAL A 214 -27.92 40.49 -16.48
N MET A 215 -29.23 40.31 -16.54
CA MET A 215 -29.94 39.15 -15.95
C MET A 215 -29.41 37.84 -16.54
N ASN A 216 -29.30 37.75 -17.86
CA ASN A 216 -28.78 36.55 -18.54
C ASN A 216 -27.32 36.28 -18.17
N ASP A 217 -26.46 37.28 -18.08
CA ASP A 217 -25.06 37.13 -17.66
C ASP A 217 -24.95 36.58 -16.23
N ILE A 218 -25.72 37.11 -15.29
CA ILE A 218 -25.73 36.59 -13.90
C ILE A 218 -26.25 35.17 -13.84
N THR A 219 -27.31 34.85 -14.58
CA THR A 219 -27.84 33.48 -14.63
C THR A 219 -26.82 32.50 -15.17
N ALA A 220 -26.10 32.85 -16.24
CA ALA A 220 -25.00 32.00 -16.79
C ALA A 220 -23.87 31.82 -15.80
N LYS A 221 -23.47 32.90 -15.09
CA LYS A 221 -22.44 32.83 -14.04
C LYS A 221 -22.87 31.97 -12.84
N LEU A 222 -24.12 32.04 -12.43
CA LEU A 222 -24.69 31.20 -11.39
C LEU A 222 -24.66 29.72 -11.80
N GLN A 223 -25.07 29.39 -13.01
CA GLN A 223 -25.03 28.04 -13.55
C GLN A 223 -23.60 27.50 -13.57
N LYS A 224 -22.65 28.31 -14.02
CA LYS A 224 -21.22 27.96 -13.98
C LYS A 224 -20.75 27.68 -12.55
N TYR A 225 -21.07 28.56 -11.60
CA TYR A 225 -20.72 28.37 -10.19
C TYR A 225 -21.28 27.06 -9.61
N GLN A 226 -22.56 26.77 -9.89
CA GLN A 226 -23.21 25.54 -9.44
C GLN A 226 -22.55 24.29 -10.05
N SER A 227 -22.22 24.31 -11.35
CA SER A 227 -21.58 23.19 -12.04
C SER A 227 -20.15 22.94 -11.51
N GLU A 228 -19.37 24.00 -11.30
CA GLU A 228 -18.02 23.92 -10.74
C GLU A 228 -18.05 23.38 -9.29
N PHE A 229 -19.01 23.83 -8.49
CA PHE A 229 -19.19 23.30 -7.13
C PHE A 229 -19.60 21.83 -7.14
N ALA A 230 -20.49 21.41 -8.02
CA ALA A 230 -20.89 20.02 -8.15
C ALA A 230 -19.69 19.15 -8.55
N ALA A 231 -18.91 19.56 -9.56
CA ALA A 231 -17.72 18.85 -9.98
C ALA A 231 -16.66 18.75 -8.85
N TRP A 232 -16.47 19.84 -8.12
CA TRP A 232 -15.58 19.86 -6.95
C TRP A 232 -16.06 18.89 -5.86
N ALA A 233 -17.35 18.93 -5.53
CA ALA A 233 -17.95 18.08 -4.50
C ALA A 233 -17.85 16.58 -4.85
N ASP A 234 -18.11 16.22 -6.10
CA ASP A 234 -18.00 14.83 -6.56
C ASP A 234 -16.56 14.33 -6.53
N THR A 235 -15.61 15.13 -7.01
CA THR A 235 -14.19 14.78 -6.98
C THR A 235 -13.68 14.65 -5.53
N ALA A 236 -14.14 15.52 -4.63
CA ALA A 236 -13.79 15.46 -3.20
C ALA A 236 -14.33 14.20 -2.51
N ARG A 237 -15.52 13.73 -2.89
CA ARG A 237 -16.08 12.46 -2.39
C ARG A 237 -15.29 11.25 -2.92
N GLN A 238 -14.89 11.28 -4.19
CA GLN A 238 -14.02 10.25 -4.77
C GLN A 238 -12.67 10.17 -4.04
N SER A 239 -12.02 11.32 -3.79
CA SER A 239 -10.78 11.38 -3.03
C SER A 239 -10.93 10.77 -1.62
N ALA A 240 -12.00 11.11 -0.91
CA ALA A 240 -12.27 10.55 0.42
C ALA A 240 -12.53 9.03 0.39
N ALA A 241 -13.20 8.52 -0.63
CA ALA A 241 -13.43 7.09 -0.81
C ALA A 241 -12.12 6.33 -1.09
N LEU A 242 -11.24 6.91 -1.91
CA LEU A 242 -9.91 6.35 -2.20
C LEU A 242 -9.04 6.31 -0.94
N ASP A 243 -9.02 7.38 -0.13
CA ASP A 243 -8.29 7.38 1.15
C ASP A 243 -8.80 6.27 2.09
N ALA A 244 -10.12 6.12 2.21
CA ALA A 244 -10.72 5.05 3.02
C ALA A 244 -10.36 3.65 2.50
N SER A 245 -10.36 3.44 1.17
CA SER A 245 -9.94 2.19 0.52
C SER A 245 -8.49 1.88 0.83
N MET A 246 -7.59 2.85 0.65
CA MET A 246 -6.16 2.71 0.94
C MET A 246 -5.90 2.35 2.39
N MET A 247 -6.56 3.04 3.34
CA MET A 247 -6.45 2.75 4.77
C MET A 247 -6.92 1.33 5.11
N LYS A 248 -7.98 0.86 4.48
CA LYS A 248 -8.50 -0.50 4.64
C LYS A 248 -7.49 -1.52 4.10
N THR A 249 -7.07 -1.34 2.85
CA THR A 249 -6.12 -2.24 2.18
C THR A 249 -4.81 -2.36 2.96
N PHE A 250 -4.26 -1.24 3.43
CA PHE A 250 -3.02 -1.25 4.21
C PHE A 250 -3.16 -2.04 5.53
N ARG A 251 -4.28 -1.87 6.24
CA ARG A 251 -4.56 -2.65 7.47
C ARG A 251 -4.73 -4.14 7.20
N GLU A 252 -5.22 -4.52 6.03
CA GLU A 252 -5.37 -5.92 5.63
C GLU A 252 -4.04 -6.56 5.22
N LEU A 253 -3.06 -5.78 4.77
CA LEU A 253 -1.72 -6.26 4.41
C LEU A 253 -0.87 -6.63 5.63
N GLU A 254 -0.93 -5.83 6.70
CA GLU A 254 -0.04 -5.93 7.85
C GLU A 254 -0.04 -7.32 8.51
N PRO A 255 -1.20 -7.96 8.82
CA PRO A 255 -1.23 -9.29 9.42
C PRO A 255 -0.58 -10.37 8.54
N GLY A 256 -0.75 -10.29 7.22
CA GLY A 256 -0.14 -11.23 6.27
C GLY A 256 1.38 -11.15 6.28
N MET A 257 1.93 -9.95 6.27
CA MET A 257 3.38 -9.72 6.35
C MET A 257 3.97 -10.21 7.68
N VAL A 258 3.28 -9.98 8.79
CA VAL A 258 3.69 -10.48 10.13
C VAL A 258 3.71 -12.00 10.15
N GLU A 259 2.72 -12.68 9.57
CA GLU A 259 2.66 -14.14 9.50
C GLU A 259 3.80 -14.71 8.67
N VAL A 260 4.12 -14.10 7.52
CA VAL A 260 5.27 -14.47 6.68
C VAL A 260 6.56 -14.37 7.48
N ARG A 261 6.79 -13.25 8.14
CA ARG A 261 7.98 -13.00 8.98
C ARG A 261 8.13 -14.04 10.07
N ASN A 262 7.07 -14.32 10.83
CA ASN A 262 7.09 -15.28 11.93
C ASN A 262 7.36 -16.70 11.43
N THR A 263 6.79 -17.09 10.29
CA THR A 263 7.02 -18.41 9.69
C THR A 263 8.45 -18.58 9.24
N VAL A 264 8.99 -17.59 8.54
CA VAL A 264 10.37 -17.59 8.04
C VAL A 264 11.39 -17.61 9.20
N GLU A 265 11.14 -16.83 10.25
CA GLU A 265 11.97 -16.83 11.47
C GLU A 265 11.95 -18.20 12.16
N GLY A 266 10.79 -18.84 12.24
CA GLY A 266 10.62 -20.20 12.75
C GLY A 266 11.44 -21.22 11.96
N LEU A 267 11.37 -21.19 10.64
CA LEU A 267 12.14 -22.07 9.75
C LEU A 267 13.65 -21.86 9.91
N TYR A 268 14.10 -20.62 10.02
CA TYR A 268 15.51 -20.29 10.26
C TYR A 268 16.00 -20.85 11.60
N LYS A 269 15.22 -20.70 12.67
CA LYS A 269 15.56 -21.25 13.99
C LYS A 269 15.64 -22.78 13.96
N GLN A 270 14.67 -23.46 13.35
CA GLN A 270 14.65 -24.90 13.22
C GLN A 270 15.86 -25.44 12.44
N ALA A 271 16.17 -24.84 11.29
CA ALA A 271 17.31 -25.23 10.47
C ALA A 271 18.67 -25.02 11.18
N ASN A 272 18.76 -24.08 12.10
CA ASN A 272 19.98 -23.85 12.90
C ASN A 272 20.10 -24.74 14.14
N LEU A 273 18.99 -25.21 14.72
CA LEU A 273 19.01 -26.15 15.84
C LEU A 273 19.55 -27.52 15.45
N GLY A 274 19.44 -27.93 14.19
CA GLY A 274 19.99 -29.16 13.65
C GLY A 274 21.50 -29.12 13.36
N LYS A 275 22.17 -27.96 13.51
CA LYS A 275 23.63 -27.86 13.30
C LYS A 275 24.38 -28.40 14.52
N PRO A 276 25.35 -29.32 14.35
CA PRO A 276 26.30 -29.64 15.43
C PRO A 276 27.02 -28.34 15.81
N ARG A 277 27.09 -28.04 17.11
CA ARG A 277 27.88 -26.92 17.61
C ARG A 277 29.30 -27.04 17.09
N PRO A 278 29.90 -25.98 16.52
CA PRO A 278 31.31 -26.04 16.16
C PRO A 278 32.09 -26.41 17.42
N ALA A 279 32.95 -27.44 17.30
CA ALA A 279 33.82 -27.82 18.39
C ALA A 279 34.60 -26.57 18.82
N MET A 280 34.47 -26.18 20.09
CA MET A 280 35.33 -25.13 20.64
C MET A 280 36.79 -25.53 20.38
N PRO A 281 37.63 -24.64 19.83
CA PRO A 281 39.04 -24.92 19.77
C PRO A 281 39.51 -25.12 21.21
N CYS A 282 40.08 -26.30 21.49
CA CYS A 282 40.76 -26.56 22.76
C CYS A 282 41.83 -25.47 22.91
N ALA A 283 41.64 -24.56 23.85
CA ALA A 283 42.67 -23.65 24.28
C ALA A 283 43.74 -24.51 24.95
N TYR A 284 44.78 -24.85 24.20
CA TYR A 284 46.03 -25.29 24.79
C TYR A 284 46.68 -24.04 25.40
N GLY A 285 46.74 -24.08 26.77
CA GLY A 285 47.55 -23.18 27.55
C GLY A 285 49.04 -23.43 27.37
#